data_02972c4aeadbba5a293e1861ef3edd88
#
_entry.id   02972c4aeadbba5a293e1861ef3edd88
#
_cell.length_a   1.000
_cell.length_b   1.000
_cell.length_c   1.000
_cell.angle_alpha   90.00
_cell.angle_beta   90.00
_cell.angle_gamma   90.00
#
_symmetry.space_group_name_H-M   'P 1'
#
loop_
_entity.id
_entity.type
_entity.pdbx_description
1 polymer ?
#
loop_
_entity_poly.entity_id
_entity_poly.type
_entity_poly.pdbx_seq_one_letter_code
_entity_poly.pdbx_strand_id
1 'polypeptide(L)'
;SLIEAGDTVLGMDLSAGGHLTHGSPVNFSGKTYNFVAYGVDPTTEVLDYDVVRILARKHQPKLIVAGASAYSRTIDFARFKEIADEVGAKLMVDMAHIAGLVATGAHPNPVPYADIVTSTTHKTLRGPRGGLILTNDEALAKKINSAVFPGIQGGPLEHVIAGKAIAFKEALQPEFKEYSAQVIKNAQAMAKVFNQSGKARLVS
;
A
#
# COMPACT_ATOMS: atom_id res chain seq x y z
N SER A 1 12.13 11.37 5.62
CA SER A 1 11.87 12.05 6.92
C SER A 1 11.78 11.09 8.11
N LEU A 2 11.59 9.80 7.86
CA LEU A 2 11.45 8.77 8.90
C LEU A 2 12.63 7.81 8.92
N ILE A 3 13.30 7.70 7.81
CA ILE A 3 14.49 6.90 7.58
C ILE A 3 15.53 7.75 6.84
N GLU A 4 16.80 7.37 6.95
CA GLU A 4 17.93 8.04 6.33
C GLU A 4 18.38 7.30 5.06
N ALA A 5 19.12 7.99 4.19
CA ALA A 5 19.71 7.38 3.01
C ALA A 5 20.62 6.21 3.42
N GLY A 6 20.48 5.06 2.73
CA GLY A 6 21.18 3.83 3.05
C GLY A 6 20.51 2.94 4.09
N ASP A 7 19.47 3.40 4.78
CA ASP A 7 18.71 2.54 5.69
C ASP A 7 18.08 1.36 4.95
N THR A 8 17.97 0.24 5.64
CA THR A 8 17.34 -0.97 5.10
C THR A 8 15.83 -0.86 5.16
N VAL A 9 15.18 -1.16 4.05
CA VAL A 9 13.72 -1.21 3.89
C VAL A 9 13.31 -2.58 3.35
N LEU A 10 12.32 -3.19 3.96
CA LEU A 10 11.72 -4.42 3.48
C LEU A 10 10.46 -4.09 2.68
N GLY A 11 10.35 -4.53 1.42
CA GLY A 11 9.22 -4.23 0.54
C GLY A 11 8.88 -5.39 -0.38
N MET A 12 7.66 -5.39 -0.95
CA MET A 12 7.24 -6.44 -1.88
C MET A 12 7.97 -6.34 -3.21
N ASP A 13 8.47 -7.47 -3.71
CA ASP A 13 9.12 -7.57 -5.01
C ASP A 13 8.17 -7.14 -6.14
N LEU A 14 8.70 -6.40 -7.10
CA LEU A 14 7.93 -5.93 -8.26
C LEU A 14 7.34 -7.10 -9.06
N SER A 15 8.11 -8.18 -9.21
CA SER A 15 7.68 -9.39 -9.94
C SER A 15 6.58 -10.16 -9.22
N ALA A 16 6.45 -9.98 -7.90
CA ALA A 16 5.40 -10.57 -7.08
C ALA A 16 4.16 -9.68 -6.91
N GLY A 17 4.12 -8.52 -7.58
CA GLY A 17 3.01 -7.58 -7.52
C GLY A 17 3.29 -6.29 -6.74
N GLY A 18 4.51 -6.06 -6.30
CA GLY A 18 4.93 -4.82 -5.64
C GLY A 18 4.84 -3.59 -6.54
N HIS A 19 5.06 -2.41 -5.98
CA HIS A 19 5.06 -1.16 -6.73
C HIS A 19 6.49 -0.71 -7.06
N LEU A 20 6.69 -0.03 -8.20
CA LEU A 20 7.98 0.51 -8.61
C LEU A 20 8.65 1.38 -7.53
N THR A 21 7.87 2.16 -6.79
CA THR A 21 8.39 3.03 -5.72
C THR A 21 8.73 2.27 -4.43
N HIS A 22 8.51 0.96 -4.39
CA HIS A 22 8.88 0.11 -3.27
C HIS A 22 10.22 -0.60 -3.52
N GLY A 23 11.22 0.15 -3.99
CA GLY A 23 12.60 -0.32 -4.06
C GLY A 23 13.09 -0.79 -5.42
N SER A 24 12.35 -0.53 -6.52
CA SER A 24 12.88 -0.81 -7.85
C SER A 24 14.20 -0.07 -8.10
N PRO A 25 15.23 -0.74 -8.65
CA PRO A 25 16.55 -0.13 -8.86
C PRO A 25 16.54 1.09 -9.79
N VAL A 26 15.51 1.24 -10.62
CA VAL A 26 15.37 2.40 -11.51
C VAL A 26 14.67 3.59 -10.82
N ASN A 27 13.99 3.34 -9.70
CA ASN A 27 13.31 4.37 -8.91
C ASN A 27 14.26 5.00 -7.90
N PHE A 28 13.99 6.26 -7.50
CA PHE A 28 14.80 6.93 -6.49
C PHE A 28 14.87 6.15 -5.18
N SER A 29 13.80 5.45 -4.80
CA SER A 29 13.75 4.68 -3.55
C SER A 29 14.79 3.56 -3.55
N GLY A 30 14.90 2.79 -4.63
CA GLY A 30 15.92 1.75 -4.77
C GLY A 30 17.35 2.27 -4.96
N LYS A 31 17.50 3.56 -5.34
CA LYS A 31 18.80 4.22 -5.42
C LYS A 31 19.26 4.84 -4.11
N THR A 32 18.30 5.20 -3.24
CA THR A 32 18.56 5.94 -1.99
C THR A 32 18.66 5.03 -0.79
N TYR A 33 17.84 3.96 -0.76
CA TYR A 33 17.71 3.05 0.38
C TYR A 33 18.18 1.64 0.01
N ASN A 34 18.56 0.87 1.01
CA ASN A 34 18.90 -0.54 0.84
C ASN A 34 17.62 -1.39 0.92
N PHE A 35 17.00 -1.64 -0.24
CA PHE A 35 15.79 -2.46 -0.29
C PHE A 35 16.08 -3.95 -0.29
N VAL A 36 15.40 -4.67 0.60
CA VAL A 36 15.31 -6.12 0.62
C VAL A 36 13.90 -6.51 0.18
N ALA A 37 13.78 -7.34 -0.84
CA ALA A 37 12.49 -7.74 -1.38
C ALA A 37 11.95 -8.99 -0.68
N TYR A 38 10.65 -9.00 -0.36
CA TYR A 38 9.89 -10.21 -0.07
C TYR A 38 8.95 -10.52 -1.23
N GLY A 39 8.72 -11.80 -1.50
CA GLY A 39 7.85 -12.25 -2.57
C GLY A 39 6.61 -12.98 -2.04
N VAL A 40 6.03 -13.78 -2.92
CA VAL A 40 4.99 -14.76 -2.60
C VAL A 40 5.58 -16.17 -2.57
N ASP A 41 4.93 -17.08 -1.89
CA ASP A 41 5.31 -18.50 -1.94
C ASP A 41 5.22 -19.02 -3.38
N PRO A 42 6.26 -19.69 -3.90
CA PRO A 42 6.30 -20.09 -5.31
C PRO A 42 5.27 -21.15 -5.69
N THR A 43 4.71 -21.86 -4.73
CA THR A 43 3.72 -22.91 -4.96
C THR A 43 2.29 -22.40 -4.86
N THR A 44 2.02 -21.66 -3.78
CA THR A 44 0.67 -21.14 -3.49
C THR A 44 0.41 -19.77 -4.09
N GLU A 45 1.48 -19.06 -4.46
CA GLU A 45 1.47 -17.68 -5.01
C GLU A 45 0.83 -16.66 -4.05
N VAL A 46 0.81 -16.95 -2.76
CA VAL A 46 0.32 -16.02 -1.72
C VAL A 46 1.45 -15.55 -0.80
N LEU A 47 1.23 -14.44 -0.12
CA LEU A 47 2.17 -13.91 0.87
C LEU A 47 2.41 -14.92 1.97
N ASP A 48 3.69 -15.28 2.18
CA ASP A 48 4.14 -16.06 3.33
C ASP A 48 4.72 -15.10 4.38
N TYR A 49 3.95 -14.88 5.44
CA TYR A 49 4.34 -13.96 6.53
C TYR A 49 5.51 -14.50 7.37
N ASP A 50 5.74 -15.82 7.37
CA ASP A 50 6.88 -16.39 8.08
C ASP A 50 8.17 -16.11 7.31
N VAL A 51 8.14 -16.13 5.98
CA VAL A 51 9.26 -15.68 5.14
C VAL A 51 9.52 -14.18 5.35
N VAL A 52 8.47 -13.35 5.41
CA VAL A 52 8.61 -11.90 5.72
C VAL A 52 9.28 -11.72 7.09
N ARG A 53 8.87 -12.48 8.11
CA ARG A 53 9.47 -12.44 9.45
C ARG A 53 10.95 -12.85 9.45
N ILE A 54 11.30 -13.91 8.74
CA ILE A 54 12.68 -14.38 8.61
C ILE A 54 13.55 -13.28 7.97
N LEU A 55 13.06 -12.66 6.89
CA LEU A 55 13.78 -11.56 6.23
C LEU A 55 13.92 -10.34 7.14
N ALA A 56 12.86 -9.98 7.87
CA ALA A 56 12.90 -8.86 8.83
C ALA A 56 13.94 -9.11 9.93
N ARG A 57 13.95 -10.29 10.54
CA ARG A 57 14.95 -10.68 11.55
C ARG A 57 16.37 -10.68 11.00
N LYS A 58 16.57 -11.18 9.79
CA LYS A 58 17.89 -11.26 9.13
C LYS A 58 18.45 -9.89 8.78
N HIS A 59 17.61 -9.01 8.25
CA HIS A 59 18.06 -7.75 7.65
C HIS A 59 17.82 -6.52 8.55
N GLN A 60 17.10 -6.66 9.66
CA GLN A 60 16.82 -5.59 10.64
C GLN A 60 16.42 -4.26 9.98
N PRO A 61 15.35 -4.24 9.15
CA PRO A 61 14.95 -3.03 8.44
C PRO A 61 14.51 -1.93 9.41
N LYS A 62 14.65 -0.68 8.99
CA LYS A 62 14.08 0.48 9.70
C LYS A 62 12.62 0.70 9.32
N LEU A 63 12.22 0.22 8.14
CA LEU A 63 10.88 0.37 7.58
C LEU A 63 10.46 -0.93 6.90
N ILE A 64 9.25 -1.37 7.15
CA ILE A 64 8.57 -2.41 6.37
C ILE A 64 7.46 -1.75 5.59
N VAL A 65 7.45 -1.96 4.27
CA VAL A 65 6.41 -1.46 3.37
C VAL A 65 5.51 -2.62 2.98
N ALA A 66 4.24 -2.54 3.40
CA ALA A 66 3.19 -3.46 2.98
C ALA A 66 2.27 -2.80 1.97
N GLY A 67 1.65 -3.60 1.11
CA GLY A 67 0.81 -3.12 0.01
C GLY A 67 1.36 -3.52 -1.34
N ALA A 68 0.50 -3.58 -2.33
CA ALA A 68 0.82 -4.08 -3.66
C ALA A 68 0.04 -3.36 -4.74
N SER A 69 0.59 -3.41 -5.98
CA SER A 69 -0.10 -2.94 -7.17
C SER A 69 -0.91 -4.06 -7.84
N ALA A 70 -0.42 -5.29 -7.77
CA ALA A 70 -0.96 -6.44 -8.51
C ALA A 70 -0.94 -7.70 -7.65
N TYR A 71 -1.53 -7.63 -6.46
CA TYR A 71 -1.76 -8.77 -5.58
C TYR A 71 -3.24 -8.84 -5.24
N SER A 72 -3.90 -9.92 -5.63
CA SER A 72 -5.37 -10.03 -5.61
C SER A 72 -5.94 -10.58 -4.31
N ARG A 73 -5.11 -11.02 -3.37
CA ARG A 73 -5.53 -11.58 -2.09
C ARG A 73 -5.59 -10.52 -1.00
N THR A 74 -6.30 -10.85 0.06
CA THR A 74 -6.35 -10.03 1.27
C THR A 74 -4.98 -9.97 1.93
N ILE A 75 -4.56 -8.77 2.34
CA ILE A 75 -3.33 -8.53 3.10
C ILE A 75 -3.68 -8.41 4.58
N ASP A 76 -2.97 -9.19 5.41
CA ASP A 76 -3.10 -9.15 6.87
C ASP A 76 -2.13 -8.11 7.46
N PHE A 77 -2.64 -6.93 7.72
CA PHE A 77 -1.83 -5.83 8.27
C PHE A 77 -1.46 -6.02 9.74
N ALA A 78 -2.25 -6.80 10.49
CA ALA A 78 -1.92 -7.13 11.88
C ALA A 78 -0.64 -7.97 11.94
N ARG A 79 -0.51 -8.99 11.09
CA ARG A 79 0.72 -9.79 11.00
C ARG A 79 1.93 -8.97 10.56
N PHE A 80 1.76 -8.04 9.63
CA PHE A 80 2.85 -7.11 9.28
C PHE A 80 3.26 -6.24 10.47
N LYS A 81 2.29 -5.77 11.27
CA LYS A 81 2.59 -4.98 12.48
C LYS A 81 3.35 -5.79 13.52
N GLU A 82 2.94 -7.02 13.79
CA GLU A 82 3.66 -7.94 14.68
C GLU A 82 5.13 -8.11 14.25
N ILE A 83 5.36 -8.33 12.96
CA ILE A 83 6.71 -8.50 12.40
C ILE A 83 7.52 -7.20 12.54
N ALA A 84 6.91 -6.06 12.25
CA ALA A 84 7.58 -4.76 12.37
C ALA A 84 7.98 -4.47 13.82
N ASP A 85 7.08 -4.71 14.78
CA ASP A 85 7.34 -4.51 16.21
C ASP A 85 8.44 -5.43 16.73
N GLU A 86 8.48 -6.67 16.26
CA GLU A 86 9.49 -7.65 16.66
C GLU A 86 10.92 -7.21 16.35
N VAL A 87 11.12 -6.45 15.28
CA VAL A 87 12.44 -5.96 14.86
C VAL A 87 12.63 -4.45 15.09
N GLY A 88 11.67 -3.78 15.73
CA GLY A 88 11.71 -2.35 15.97
C GLY A 88 11.60 -1.47 14.73
N ALA A 89 11.04 -2.01 13.64
CA ALA A 89 10.79 -1.29 12.40
C ALA A 89 9.49 -0.50 12.47
N LYS A 90 9.40 0.57 11.64
CA LYS A 90 8.13 1.22 11.34
C LYS A 90 7.37 0.43 10.27
N LEU A 91 6.05 0.38 10.38
CA LEU A 91 5.18 -0.18 9.34
C LEU A 91 4.57 0.95 8.51
N MET A 92 4.86 0.96 7.22
CA MET A 92 4.17 1.80 6.23
C MET A 92 3.28 0.91 5.37
N VAL A 93 2.02 1.27 5.23
CA VAL A 93 1.10 0.58 4.31
C VAL A 93 0.74 1.50 3.16
N ASP A 94 1.05 1.08 1.94
CA ASP A 94 0.56 1.71 0.72
C ASP A 94 -0.72 1.00 0.27
N MET A 95 -1.87 1.63 0.54
CA MET A 95 -3.18 1.08 0.17
C MET A 95 -3.73 1.65 -1.14
N ALA A 96 -2.89 2.29 -1.95
CA ALA A 96 -3.35 3.05 -3.12
C ALA A 96 -4.29 2.26 -4.05
N HIS A 97 -3.99 1.00 -4.33
CA HIS A 97 -4.82 0.16 -5.21
C HIS A 97 -6.12 -0.31 -4.56
N ILE A 98 -6.15 -0.45 -3.24
CA ILE A 98 -7.29 -1.00 -2.49
C ILE A 98 -8.02 0.04 -1.63
N ALA A 99 -7.62 1.31 -1.68
CA ALA A 99 -8.14 2.34 -0.76
C ALA A 99 -9.67 2.49 -0.81
N GLY A 100 -10.29 2.37 -1.97
CA GLY A 100 -11.75 2.36 -2.11
C GLY A 100 -12.40 1.14 -1.44
N LEU A 101 -11.76 -0.03 -1.53
CA LEU A 101 -12.22 -1.25 -0.87
C LEU A 101 -12.06 -1.17 0.66
N VAL A 102 -10.96 -0.56 1.12
CA VAL A 102 -10.73 -0.28 2.54
C VAL A 102 -11.78 0.68 3.09
N ALA A 103 -12.06 1.78 2.37
CA ALA A 103 -13.06 2.77 2.75
C ALA A 103 -14.48 2.18 2.91
N THR A 104 -14.80 1.14 2.15
CA THR A 104 -16.11 0.48 2.19
C THR A 104 -16.16 -0.76 3.08
N GLY A 105 -15.05 -1.14 3.70
CA GLY A 105 -14.93 -2.34 4.52
C GLY A 105 -14.85 -3.65 3.74
N ALA A 106 -14.64 -3.59 2.42
CA ALA A 106 -14.47 -4.76 1.56
C ALA A 106 -13.05 -5.35 1.62
N HIS A 107 -12.10 -4.62 2.20
CA HIS A 107 -10.75 -5.08 2.54
C HIS A 107 -10.40 -4.59 3.95
N PRO A 108 -9.59 -5.33 4.74
CA PRO A 108 -9.13 -4.88 6.05
C PRO A 108 -8.51 -3.49 6.03
N ASN A 109 -8.77 -2.72 7.09
CA ASN A 109 -8.26 -1.36 7.25
C ASN A 109 -6.85 -1.38 7.85
N PRO A 110 -5.82 -0.81 7.18
CA PRO A 110 -4.46 -0.76 7.71
C PRO A 110 -4.26 0.31 8.81
N VAL A 111 -5.13 1.32 8.91
CA VAL A 111 -4.94 2.50 9.78
C VAL A 111 -4.75 2.15 11.25
N PRO A 112 -5.42 1.15 11.84
CA PRO A 112 -5.18 0.77 13.23
C PRO A 112 -3.82 0.13 13.50
N TYR A 113 -3.14 -0.40 12.46
CA TYR A 113 -1.92 -1.17 12.61
C TYR A 113 -0.67 -0.43 12.14
N ALA A 114 -0.79 0.35 11.08
CA ALA A 114 0.34 1.01 10.45
C ALA A 114 0.75 2.30 11.18
N ASP A 115 2.06 2.54 11.29
CA ASP A 115 2.58 3.85 11.74
C ASP A 115 2.24 4.94 10.72
N ILE A 116 2.26 4.57 9.42
CA ILE A 116 1.95 5.46 8.30
C ILE A 116 1.16 4.69 7.26
N VAL A 117 0.12 5.33 6.74
CA VAL A 117 -0.63 4.82 5.57
C VAL A 117 -0.52 5.82 4.43
N THR A 118 -0.13 5.34 3.26
CA THR A 118 -0.12 6.13 2.03
C THR A 118 -1.17 5.64 1.06
N SER A 119 -1.68 6.55 0.26
CA SER A 119 -2.60 6.23 -0.83
C SER A 119 -2.50 7.25 -1.95
N THR A 120 -2.93 6.84 -3.13
CA THR A 120 -3.38 7.75 -4.17
C THR A 120 -4.89 7.99 -4.03
N THR A 121 -5.37 9.11 -4.57
CA THR A 121 -6.80 9.43 -4.56
C THR A 121 -7.52 9.08 -5.86
N HIS A 122 -6.78 8.73 -6.92
CA HIS A 122 -7.27 8.55 -8.29
C HIS A 122 -7.39 7.10 -8.77
N LYS A 123 -7.33 6.12 -7.88
CA LYS A 123 -7.52 4.69 -8.18
C LYS A 123 -8.90 4.24 -7.67
N THR A 124 -8.96 3.26 -6.80
CA THR A 124 -10.23 2.76 -6.28
C THR A 124 -11.03 3.77 -5.44
N LEU A 125 -10.39 4.83 -4.91
CA LEU A 125 -11.10 5.95 -4.30
C LEU A 125 -11.84 6.85 -5.31
N ARG A 126 -11.57 6.71 -6.60
CA ARG A 126 -12.30 7.41 -7.68
C ARG A 126 -12.26 8.94 -7.60
N GLY A 127 -11.18 9.47 -7.02
CA GLY A 127 -10.97 10.91 -6.87
C GLY A 127 -10.01 11.51 -7.92
N PRO A 128 -9.62 12.77 -7.75
CA PRO A 128 -8.65 13.43 -8.61
C PRO A 128 -7.25 12.85 -8.38
N ARG A 129 -6.36 13.08 -9.35
CA ARG A 129 -4.95 12.66 -9.22
C ARG A 129 -4.28 13.40 -8.07
N GLY A 130 -3.77 12.63 -7.12
CA GLY A 130 -3.08 13.15 -5.95
C GLY A 130 -2.69 12.04 -4.98
N GLY A 131 -2.02 12.42 -3.91
CA GLY A 131 -1.61 11.55 -2.82
C GLY A 131 -2.33 11.88 -1.51
N LEU A 132 -2.27 10.94 -0.59
CA LEU A 132 -2.79 11.05 0.76
C LEU A 132 -1.81 10.32 1.70
N ILE A 133 -1.54 10.91 2.86
CA ILE A 133 -0.75 10.31 3.93
C ILE A 133 -1.56 10.40 5.21
N LEU A 134 -1.68 9.30 5.94
CA LEU A 134 -2.41 9.19 7.19
C LEU A 134 -1.48 8.65 8.28
N THR A 135 -1.62 9.17 9.48
CA THR A 135 -1.00 8.63 10.70
C THR A 135 -1.83 9.02 11.91
N ASN A 136 -1.82 8.17 12.94
CA ASN A 136 -2.43 8.45 14.25
C ASN A 136 -1.40 9.01 15.25
N ASP A 137 -0.13 9.11 14.88
CA ASP A 137 0.96 9.61 15.71
C ASP A 137 1.22 11.10 15.41
N GLU A 138 0.97 11.98 16.38
CA GLU A 138 1.15 13.42 16.23
C GLU A 138 2.62 13.81 15.95
N ALA A 139 3.58 13.09 16.52
CA ALA A 139 5.00 13.37 16.30
C ALA A 139 5.41 13.00 14.87
N LEU A 140 4.91 11.87 14.36
CA LEU A 140 5.07 11.49 12.95
C LEU A 140 4.36 12.49 12.02
N ALA A 141 3.14 12.92 12.36
CA ALA A 141 2.39 13.89 11.58
C ALA A 141 3.17 15.20 11.39
N LYS A 142 3.80 15.72 12.46
CA LYS A 142 4.64 16.92 12.39
C LYS A 142 5.85 16.73 11.46
N LYS A 143 6.54 15.59 11.56
CA LYS A 143 7.67 15.27 10.68
C LYS A 143 7.23 15.13 9.21
N ILE A 144 6.12 14.46 8.96
CA ILE A 144 5.56 14.27 7.61
C ILE A 144 5.16 15.61 7.02
N ASN A 145 4.44 16.44 7.77
CA ASN A 145 4.04 17.77 7.31
C ASN A 145 5.25 18.63 6.91
N SER A 146 6.29 18.65 7.75
CA SER A 146 7.53 19.37 7.45
C SER A 146 8.26 18.82 6.23
N ALA A 147 8.25 17.48 6.04
CA ALA A 147 8.86 16.85 4.87
C ALA A 147 8.07 17.13 3.58
N VAL A 148 6.76 17.23 3.67
CA VAL A 148 5.92 17.61 2.52
C VAL A 148 6.12 19.09 2.20
N PHE A 149 5.94 19.95 3.17
CA PHE A 149 6.13 21.40 3.01
C PHE A 149 6.88 21.98 4.22
N PRO A 150 8.00 22.68 4.01
CA PRO A 150 8.62 23.06 2.74
C PRO A 150 9.63 22.05 2.17
N GLY A 151 9.68 20.81 2.70
CA GLY A 151 10.74 19.87 2.38
C GLY A 151 10.80 19.46 0.90
N ILE A 152 9.67 19.15 0.26
CA ILE A 152 9.62 18.63 -1.11
C ILE A 152 8.67 19.47 -2.00
N GLN A 153 7.56 19.94 -1.45
CA GLN A 153 6.50 20.64 -2.19
C GLN A 153 6.45 22.13 -1.82
N GLY A 154 5.75 22.90 -2.65
CA GLY A 154 5.45 24.32 -2.46
C GLY A 154 3.95 24.58 -2.45
N GLY A 155 3.48 25.58 -3.19
CA GLY A 155 2.07 25.96 -3.28
C GLY A 155 1.16 24.79 -3.67
N PRO A 156 0.05 24.57 -2.95
CA PRO A 156 -0.83 23.44 -3.19
C PRO A 156 -1.70 23.65 -4.43
N LEU A 157 -2.12 22.55 -5.05
CA LEU A 157 -3.13 22.53 -6.12
C LEU A 157 -4.52 22.52 -5.48
N GLU A 158 -5.06 23.70 -5.16
CA GLU A 158 -6.31 23.83 -4.39
C GLU A 158 -7.52 23.21 -5.10
N HIS A 159 -7.58 23.27 -6.44
CA HIS A 159 -8.62 22.59 -7.22
C HIS A 159 -8.58 21.07 -7.05
N VAL A 160 -7.39 20.48 -6.90
CA VAL A 160 -7.23 19.05 -6.58
C VAL A 160 -7.72 18.78 -5.15
N ILE A 161 -7.40 19.65 -4.19
CA ILE A 161 -7.86 19.52 -2.80
C ILE A 161 -9.40 19.58 -2.73
N ALA A 162 -10.02 20.53 -3.43
CA ALA A 162 -11.47 20.62 -3.55
C ALA A 162 -12.08 19.35 -4.17
N GLY A 163 -11.46 18.83 -5.24
CA GLY A 163 -11.87 17.56 -5.86
C GLY A 163 -11.74 16.38 -4.90
N LYS A 164 -10.70 16.31 -4.08
CA LYS A 164 -10.56 15.27 -3.04
C LYS A 164 -11.68 15.34 -2.01
N ALA A 165 -12.05 16.55 -1.57
CA ALA A 165 -13.15 16.72 -0.60
C ALA A 165 -14.48 16.18 -1.14
N ILE A 166 -14.79 16.43 -2.42
CA ILE A 166 -15.98 15.87 -3.08
C ILE A 166 -15.88 14.35 -3.18
N ALA A 167 -14.75 13.80 -3.64
CA ALA A 167 -14.56 12.36 -3.77
C ALA A 167 -14.69 11.64 -2.42
N PHE A 168 -14.15 12.21 -1.34
CA PHE A 168 -14.28 11.63 -0.01
C PHE A 168 -15.71 11.69 0.51
N LYS A 169 -16.44 12.78 0.22
CA LYS A 169 -17.87 12.87 0.54
C LYS A 169 -18.69 11.81 -0.20
N GLU A 170 -18.38 11.55 -1.47
CA GLU A 170 -19.01 10.47 -2.24
C GLU A 170 -18.65 9.08 -1.65
N ALA A 171 -17.39 8.88 -1.27
CA ALA A 171 -16.92 7.61 -0.69
C ALA A 171 -17.57 7.27 0.66
N LEU A 172 -18.13 8.27 1.36
CA LEU A 172 -18.89 8.08 2.60
C LEU A 172 -20.34 7.66 2.36
N GLN A 173 -20.85 7.71 1.13
CA GLN A 173 -22.23 7.39 0.82
C GLN A 173 -22.45 5.87 0.66
N PRO A 174 -23.65 5.35 0.95
CA PRO A 174 -23.98 3.94 0.76
C PRO A 174 -23.76 3.44 -0.66
N GLU A 175 -24.02 4.26 -1.66
CA GLU A 175 -23.84 3.95 -3.08
C GLU A 175 -22.40 3.61 -3.44
N PHE A 176 -21.43 4.19 -2.75
CA PHE A 176 -20.02 3.87 -2.96
C PHE A 176 -19.68 2.46 -2.45
N LYS A 177 -20.37 2.00 -1.41
CA LYS A 177 -20.24 0.62 -0.92
C LYS A 177 -20.79 -0.39 -1.94
N GLU A 178 -21.93 -0.08 -2.54
CA GLU A 178 -22.51 -0.90 -3.61
C GLU A 178 -21.61 -0.94 -4.84
N TYR A 179 -21.08 0.22 -5.24
CA TYR A 179 -20.08 0.34 -6.31
C TYR A 179 -18.86 -0.53 -6.05
N SER A 180 -18.27 -0.48 -4.87
CA SER A 180 -17.08 -1.27 -4.51
C SER A 180 -17.38 -2.77 -4.51
N ALA A 181 -18.53 -3.18 -4.04
CA ALA A 181 -18.98 -4.57 -4.11
C ALA A 181 -19.13 -5.05 -5.57
N GLN A 182 -19.65 -4.18 -6.45
CA GLN A 182 -19.78 -4.49 -7.88
C GLN A 182 -18.40 -4.60 -8.57
N VAL A 183 -17.42 -3.78 -8.18
CA VAL A 183 -16.04 -3.89 -8.68
C VAL A 183 -15.46 -5.28 -8.39
N ILE A 184 -15.65 -5.80 -7.18
CA ILE A 184 -15.20 -7.15 -6.81
C ILE A 184 -15.90 -8.22 -7.64
N LYS A 185 -17.23 -8.14 -7.78
CA LYS A 185 -18.00 -9.09 -8.59
C LYS A 185 -17.53 -9.10 -10.06
N ASN A 186 -17.26 -7.93 -10.62
CA ASN A 186 -16.75 -7.80 -11.97
C ASN A 186 -15.36 -8.44 -12.13
N ALA A 187 -14.45 -8.19 -11.17
CA ALA A 187 -13.12 -8.80 -11.17
C ALA A 187 -13.21 -10.33 -11.08
N GLN A 188 -14.07 -10.86 -10.22
CA GLN A 188 -14.31 -12.30 -10.10
C GLN A 188 -14.88 -12.91 -11.38
N ALA A 189 -15.80 -12.22 -12.04
CA ALA A 189 -16.37 -12.68 -13.32
C ALA A 189 -15.29 -12.71 -14.41
N MET A 190 -14.45 -11.68 -14.52
CA MET A 190 -13.31 -11.64 -15.44
C MET A 190 -12.33 -12.79 -15.15
N ALA A 191 -11.96 -12.98 -13.91
CA ALA A 191 -11.07 -14.05 -13.46
C ALA A 191 -11.59 -15.43 -13.88
N LYS A 192 -12.87 -15.67 -13.66
CA LYS A 192 -13.54 -16.92 -14.09
C LYS A 192 -13.42 -17.16 -15.59
N VAL A 193 -13.69 -16.14 -16.40
CA VAL A 193 -13.61 -16.26 -17.88
C VAL A 193 -12.17 -16.53 -18.32
N PHE A 194 -11.17 -15.84 -17.76
CA PHE A 194 -9.77 -16.09 -18.11
C PHE A 194 -9.33 -17.50 -17.76
N ASN A 195 -9.63 -17.98 -16.56
CA ASN A 195 -9.31 -19.35 -16.15
C ASN A 195 -10.00 -20.40 -17.04
N GLN A 196 -11.27 -20.19 -17.38
CA GLN A 196 -12.03 -21.12 -18.25
C GLN A 196 -11.52 -21.12 -19.69
N SER A 197 -10.90 -20.05 -20.15
CA SER A 197 -10.38 -19.95 -21.53
C SER A 197 -9.19 -20.88 -21.79
N GLY A 198 -8.51 -21.33 -20.76
CA GLY A 198 -7.26 -22.09 -20.85
C GLY A 198 -6.07 -21.31 -21.41
N LYS A 199 -6.27 -20.00 -21.74
CA LYS A 199 -5.22 -19.12 -22.31
C LYS A 199 -4.50 -18.29 -21.26
N ALA A 200 -5.04 -18.21 -20.06
CA ALA A 200 -4.48 -17.49 -18.94
C ALA A 200 -4.85 -18.20 -17.64
N ARG A 201 -4.05 -18.01 -16.62
CA ARG A 201 -4.35 -18.43 -15.24
C ARG A 201 -4.26 -17.25 -14.30
N LEU A 202 -4.99 -17.29 -13.22
CA LEU A 202 -4.78 -16.37 -12.10
C LEU A 202 -3.49 -16.73 -11.38
N VAL A 203 -2.72 -15.69 -11.06
CA VAL A 203 -1.59 -15.74 -10.14
C VAL A 203 -2.07 -15.15 -8.82
N SER A 204 -1.89 -15.86 -7.72
CA SER A 204 -2.37 -15.56 -6.37
C SER A 204 -3.89 -15.53 -6.19
#